data_439ca873dfffe70b325afa70e487f945
#
_entry.id   439ca873dfffe70b325afa70e487f945
#
_cell.length_a   1.000
_cell.length_b   1.000
_cell.length_c   1.000
_cell.angle_alpha   90.00
_cell.angle_beta   90.00
_cell.angle_gamma   90.00
#
_symmetry.space_group_name_H-M   'P 1'
#
loop_
_entity.id
_entity.type
_entity.pdbx_description
1 polymer ?
#
loop_
_entity_poly.entity_id
_entity_poly.type
_entity_poly.pdbx_seq_one_letter_code
_entity_poly.pdbx_strand_id
1 'polypeptide(L)'
;MHSFEKKSWLHIALCALSLLAACASDPIGEEAPQPVGEPSQETAATGRLRVKFKQGEVPERIIETRSGLQTGSEPLDRAIAALGVTRMQRVFPPAGRFEARTRRAGLDRWYDVWFDSLRSVTRATLDLSRLEGIECVEPVYAIRSIGPERAVAAPLPAATRTASLPFDDPGLAKQWHYSNDGSMPDAVAGADINLFRAWEVTAGSNDVVVAVVDGGIDYAHEDLVGNVGNWAELYGEEGVDDDGNGYVDDIYGWNFIYSSAYPMGSNRITPVEHGTHVAGTIAAENGNGIGVCGVAGGRGGHSGVRVISCQMFTENRNDNGDEIVALKYGADAGAVISQNSWGYTNVYE
;
A
#
# COMPACT_ATOMS: atom_id res chain seq x y z
N MET A 1 6.43 23.89 22.58
CA MET A 1 5.19 23.14 22.34
C MET A 1 4.20 24.06 21.65
N HIS A 2 4.28 24.21 20.35
CA HIS A 2 3.19 24.74 19.53
C HIS A 2 3.64 24.76 18.06
N SER A 3 2.78 24.34 17.16
CA SER A 3 2.88 24.62 15.71
C SER A 3 3.58 23.62 14.79
N PHE A 4 3.37 22.32 14.93
CA PHE A 4 3.77 21.35 13.89
C PHE A 4 2.60 20.61 13.22
N GLU A 5 1.35 20.83 13.65
CA GLU A 5 0.19 20.03 13.23
C GLU A 5 -0.52 20.43 11.93
N LYS A 6 -0.14 21.49 11.25
CA LYS A 6 -0.96 22.03 10.14
C LYS A 6 -0.39 21.93 8.72
N LYS A 7 0.83 21.43 8.52
CA LYS A 7 1.45 21.46 7.17
C LYS A 7 1.70 20.10 6.51
N SER A 8 1.59 18.98 7.21
CA SER A 8 2.00 17.66 6.71
C SER A 8 0.96 16.98 5.80
N TRP A 9 -0.31 17.31 5.93
CA TRP A 9 -1.41 16.50 5.34
C TRP A 9 -1.85 16.93 3.94
N LEU A 10 -1.47 18.14 3.51
CA LEU A 10 -1.81 18.63 2.16
C LEU A 10 -0.98 17.94 1.06
N HIS A 11 0.15 17.34 1.42
CA HIS A 11 1.07 16.73 0.46
C HIS A 11 0.73 15.27 0.14
N ILE A 12 0.08 14.52 1.03
CA ILE A 12 -0.28 13.10 0.78
C ILE A 12 -1.46 13.00 -0.19
N ALA A 13 -2.42 13.90 -0.11
CA ALA A 13 -3.52 13.96 -1.09
C ALA A 13 -3.07 14.45 -2.47
N LEU A 14 -1.96 15.21 -2.56
CA LEU A 14 -1.40 15.70 -3.83
C LEU A 14 -0.44 14.68 -4.48
N CYS A 15 0.21 13.79 -3.71
CA CYS A 15 1.12 12.79 -4.27
C CYS A 15 0.41 11.70 -5.07
N ALA A 16 -0.85 11.40 -4.81
CA ALA A 16 -1.62 10.47 -5.66
C ALA A 16 -2.00 11.08 -7.02
N LEU A 17 -2.01 12.43 -7.14
CA LEU A 17 -2.32 13.14 -8.39
C LEU A 17 -1.08 13.65 -9.14
N SER A 18 0.11 13.69 -8.52
CA SER A 18 1.30 14.32 -9.11
C SER A 18 2.37 13.34 -9.61
N LEU A 19 2.15 12.03 -9.59
CA LEU A 19 3.05 11.03 -10.18
C LEU A 19 2.98 10.93 -11.72
N LEU A 20 2.17 11.77 -12.37
CA LEU A 20 2.08 11.85 -13.84
C LEU A 20 2.93 12.96 -14.47
N ALA A 21 3.76 13.69 -13.71
CA ALA A 21 4.44 14.88 -14.26
C ALA A 21 5.92 15.06 -13.90
N ALA A 22 6.67 13.99 -13.60
CA ALA A 22 8.10 14.13 -13.31
C ALA A 22 8.97 13.04 -13.95
N CYS A 23 9.04 13.03 -15.29
CA CYS A 23 10.18 12.51 -16.03
C CYS A 23 10.25 13.22 -17.40
N ALA A 24 10.81 14.42 -17.42
CA ALA A 24 11.24 15.08 -18.63
C ALA A 24 12.43 15.98 -18.30
N SER A 25 13.66 15.47 -18.53
CA SER A 25 14.79 16.25 -19.02
C SER A 25 15.99 15.32 -19.21
N ASP A 26 16.25 14.89 -20.46
CA ASP A 26 17.51 15.18 -21.14
C ASP A 26 17.43 14.76 -22.62
N PRO A 27 18.00 15.49 -23.57
CA PRO A 27 17.73 15.33 -24.99
C PRO A 27 18.74 14.38 -25.64
N ILE A 28 18.26 13.22 -26.11
CA ILE A 28 18.99 12.43 -27.12
C ILE A 28 17.98 12.03 -28.20
N GLY A 29 18.16 12.61 -29.39
CA GLY A 29 17.67 12.10 -30.68
C GLY A 29 16.17 12.24 -30.91
N GLU A 30 15.78 13.20 -31.77
CA GLU A 30 14.46 13.29 -32.37
C GLU A 30 14.11 12.03 -33.17
N GLU A 31 13.36 11.13 -32.57
CA GLU A 31 12.51 10.21 -33.30
C GLU A 31 11.04 10.68 -33.06
N ALA A 32 10.32 10.93 -34.15
CA ALA A 32 8.96 11.42 -34.09
C ALA A 32 8.08 10.48 -33.24
N PRO A 33 7.22 11.00 -32.34
CA PRO A 33 6.39 10.15 -31.51
C PRO A 33 5.46 9.34 -32.40
N GLN A 34 5.56 8.00 -32.29
CA GLN A 34 4.58 7.10 -32.84
C GLN A 34 3.20 7.41 -32.23
N PRO A 35 2.11 7.34 -33.00
CA PRO A 35 0.79 7.60 -32.43
C PRO A 35 0.56 6.63 -31.27
N VAL A 36 0.26 7.18 -30.10
CA VAL A 36 -0.12 6.42 -28.91
C VAL A 36 -1.36 5.60 -29.30
N GLY A 37 -1.19 4.29 -29.44
CA GLY A 37 -2.31 3.39 -29.67
C GLY A 37 -3.37 3.60 -28.58
N GLU A 38 -4.63 3.57 -28.96
CA GLU A 38 -5.71 3.57 -27.97
C GLU A 38 -5.44 2.47 -26.94
N PRO A 39 -5.59 2.75 -25.62
CA PRO A 39 -5.33 1.75 -24.58
C PRO A 39 -6.13 0.50 -24.86
N SER A 40 -5.45 -0.63 -25.03
CA SER A 40 -6.10 -1.91 -25.27
C SER A 40 -7.08 -2.18 -24.13
N GLN A 41 -8.29 -2.64 -24.44
CA GLN A 41 -9.42 -2.83 -23.51
C GLN A 41 -9.17 -3.85 -22.37
N GLU A 42 -7.99 -4.44 -22.29
CA GLU A 42 -7.66 -5.53 -21.36
C GLU A 42 -7.10 -5.12 -20.00
N THR A 43 -6.88 -3.84 -19.73
CA THR A 43 -6.15 -3.37 -18.53
C THR A 43 -7.03 -2.88 -17.39
N ALA A 44 -8.29 -2.58 -17.63
CA ALA A 44 -9.21 -2.24 -16.55
C ALA A 44 -9.70 -3.51 -15.85
N ALA A 45 -9.75 -3.51 -14.52
CA ALA A 45 -10.36 -4.60 -13.77
C ALA A 45 -11.80 -4.78 -14.26
N THR A 46 -12.05 -5.89 -14.94
CA THR A 46 -13.31 -6.14 -15.62
C THR A 46 -14.47 -6.09 -14.63
N GLY A 47 -15.45 -5.25 -14.90
CA GLY A 47 -16.68 -5.20 -14.14
C GLY A 47 -16.66 -4.41 -12.84
N ARG A 48 -15.64 -3.55 -12.59
CA ARG A 48 -15.60 -2.69 -11.42
C ARG A 48 -15.29 -1.24 -11.78
N LEU A 49 -16.09 -0.32 -11.28
CA LEU A 49 -15.87 1.13 -11.33
C LEU A 49 -15.85 1.70 -9.92
N ARG A 50 -15.14 2.78 -9.75
CA ARG A 50 -15.12 3.58 -8.53
C ARG A 50 -15.84 4.89 -8.80
N VAL A 51 -16.83 5.20 -7.98
CA VAL A 51 -17.74 6.34 -8.18
C VAL A 51 -17.64 7.26 -6.97
N LYS A 52 -17.47 8.54 -7.20
CA LYS A 52 -17.55 9.56 -6.17
C LYS A 52 -18.84 10.35 -6.30
N PHE A 53 -19.62 10.36 -5.26
CA PHE A 53 -20.84 11.18 -5.18
C PHE A 53 -20.51 12.63 -4.83
N LYS A 54 -21.33 13.57 -5.33
CA LYS A 54 -21.31 14.95 -4.84
C LYS A 54 -21.74 15.02 -3.39
N GLN A 55 -21.36 16.10 -2.73
CA GLN A 55 -21.75 16.32 -1.35
C GLN A 55 -23.28 16.43 -1.23
N GLY A 56 -23.85 15.63 -0.32
CA GLY A 56 -25.28 15.54 -0.12
C GLY A 56 -26.02 14.56 -1.04
N GLU A 57 -25.32 13.95 -2.01
CA GLU A 57 -25.92 13.05 -3.01
C GLU A 57 -25.57 11.56 -2.74
N VAL A 58 -24.88 11.28 -1.66
CA VAL A 58 -24.58 9.90 -1.25
C VAL A 58 -25.89 9.20 -0.88
N PRO A 59 -26.21 8.02 -1.45
CA PRO A 59 -27.39 7.26 -1.08
C PRO A 59 -27.43 6.99 0.45
N GLU A 60 -28.54 7.29 1.10
CA GLU A 60 -28.72 7.02 2.53
C GLU A 60 -28.65 5.51 2.82
N ARG A 61 -29.08 4.70 1.88
CA ARG A 61 -29.05 3.24 1.98
C ARG A 61 -28.96 2.60 0.57
N ILE A 62 -28.34 1.46 0.54
CA ILE A 62 -28.28 0.59 -0.65
C ILE A 62 -28.98 -0.71 -0.25
N ILE A 63 -30.07 -1.05 -0.94
CA ILE A 63 -30.91 -2.20 -0.60
C ILE A 63 -30.84 -3.21 -1.73
N GLU A 64 -30.47 -4.43 -1.42
CA GLU A 64 -30.62 -5.56 -2.34
C GLU A 64 -32.08 -6.03 -2.34
N THR A 65 -32.67 -6.09 -3.53
CA THR A 65 -34.01 -6.59 -3.77
C THR A 65 -33.98 -7.75 -4.77
N ARG A 66 -35.08 -8.45 -4.92
CA ARG A 66 -35.20 -9.51 -5.95
C ARG A 66 -35.02 -8.99 -7.38
N SER A 67 -35.25 -7.71 -7.61
CA SER A 67 -35.12 -7.03 -8.91
C SER A 67 -33.77 -6.31 -9.09
N GLY A 68 -32.87 -6.36 -8.13
CA GLY A 68 -31.55 -5.70 -8.17
C GLY A 68 -31.36 -4.71 -7.02
N LEU A 69 -30.34 -3.86 -7.13
CA LEU A 69 -30.03 -2.83 -6.13
C LEU A 69 -30.97 -1.64 -6.26
N GLN A 70 -31.31 -1.05 -5.13
CA GLN A 70 -32.06 0.20 -5.01
C GLN A 70 -31.35 1.15 -4.05
N THR A 71 -31.25 2.42 -4.44
CA THR A 71 -30.58 3.48 -3.68
C THR A 71 -31.54 4.57 -3.21
N GLY A 72 -32.77 4.55 -3.74
CA GLY A 72 -33.78 5.60 -3.53
C GLY A 72 -33.63 6.79 -4.49
N SER A 73 -32.62 6.80 -5.33
CA SER A 73 -32.44 7.78 -6.42
C SER A 73 -32.90 7.13 -7.74
N GLU A 74 -34.06 7.54 -8.27
CA GLU A 74 -34.61 6.96 -9.49
C GLU A 74 -33.65 7.03 -10.69
N PRO A 75 -32.89 8.11 -10.94
CA PRO A 75 -31.91 8.16 -12.03
C PRO A 75 -30.76 7.16 -11.82
N LEU A 76 -30.26 7.03 -10.58
CA LEU A 76 -29.19 6.09 -10.23
C LEU A 76 -29.69 4.64 -10.31
N ASP A 77 -30.88 4.36 -9.78
CA ASP A 77 -31.48 3.02 -9.82
C ASP A 77 -31.70 2.52 -11.26
N ARG A 78 -32.11 3.40 -12.18
CA ARG A 78 -32.21 3.07 -13.63
C ARG A 78 -30.85 2.78 -14.25
N ALA A 79 -29.81 3.56 -13.92
CA ALA A 79 -28.46 3.34 -14.44
C ALA A 79 -27.86 2.05 -13.90
N ILE A 80 -28.00 1.78 -12.60
CA ILE A 80 -27.60 0.54 -11.93
C ILE A 80 -28.25 -0.68 -12.62
N ALA A 81 -29.56 -0.64 -12.83
CA ALA A 81 -30.28 -1.73 -13.50
C ALA A 81 -29.83 -1.93 -14.96
N ALA A 82 -29.64 -0.82 -15.71
CA ALA A 82 -29.20 -0.88 -17.12
C ALA A 82 -27.78 -1.45 -17.26
N LEU A 83 -26.91 -1.21 -16.30
CA LEU A 83 -25.53 -1.73 -16.28
C LEU A 83 -25.44 -3.15 -15.73
N GLY A 84 -26.49 -3.69 -15.12
CA GLY A 84 -26.45 -4.97 -14.43
C GLY A 84 -25.56 -4.94 -13.19
N VAL A 85 -25.65 -3.86 -12.42
CA VAL A 85 -24.86 -3.72 -11.19
C VAL A 85 -25.31 -4.77 -10.19
N THR A 86 -24.35 -5.57 -9.71
CA THR A 86 -24.58 -6.66 -8.77
C THR A 86 -24.24 -6.29 -7.35
N ARG A 87 -23.34 -5.32 -7.16
CA ARG A 87 -22.88 -4.87 -5.83
C ARG A 87 -22.49 -3.41 -5.90
N MET A 88 -22.78 -2.71 -4.81
CA MET A 88 -22.30 -1.34 -4.59
C MET A 88 -21.94 -1.18 -3.12
N GLN A 89 -20.73 -0.69 -2.84
CA GLN A 89 -20.20 -0.62 -1.48
C GLN A 89 -19.32 0.61 -1.32
N ARG A 90 -19.39 1.24 -0.14
CA ARG A 90 -18.48 2.32 0.23
C ARG A 90 -17.04 1.81 0.19
N VAL A 91 -16.14 2.55 -0.49
CA VAL A 91 -14.72 2.19 -0.64
C VAL A 91 -13.98 2.22 0.69
N PHE A 92 -14.06 3.35 1.39
CA PHE A 92 -13.41 3.51 2.68
C PHE A 92 -14.40 3.16 3.80
N PRO A 93 -14.18 2.09 4.57
CA PRO A 93 -15.03 1.75 5.72
C PRO A 93 -15.18 2.91 6.71
N PRO A 94 -16.18 2.88 7.58
CA PRO A 94 -16.23 3.80 8.73
C PRO A 94 -14.94 3.71 9.53
N ALA A 95 -14.29 4.85 9.76
CA ALA A 95 -12.93 4.93 10.28
C ALA A 95 -12.89 5.34 11.76
N GLY A 96 -13.81 4.80 12.58
CA GLY A 96 -13.82 5.02 14.02
C GLY A 96 -13.66 6.50 14.40
N ARG A 97 -12.69 6.82 15.25
CA ARG A 97 -12.35 8.20 15.66
C ARG A 97 -11.90 9.10 14.51
N PHE A 98 -11.49 8.53 13.40
CA PHE A 98 -11.03 9.26 12.20
C PHE A 98 -12.14 9.55 11.19
N GLU A 99 -13.38 9.13 11.43
CA GLU A 99 -14.49 9.33 10.49
C GLU A 99 -14.73 10.81 10.16
N ALA A 100 -14.59 11.71 11.12
CA ALA A 100 -14.71 13.14 10.86
C ALA A 100 -13.63 13.66 9.89
N ARG A 101 -12.41 13.13 9.93
CA ARG A 101 -11.33 13.43 8.99
C ARG A 101 -11.64 12.84 7.61
N THR A 102 -12.11 11.60 7.56
CA THR A 102 -12.54 10.90 6.34
C THR A 102 -13.61 11.70 5.59
N ARG A 103 -14.62 12.20 6.30
CA ARG A 103 -15.69 13.05 5.74
C ARG A 103 -15.19 14.41 5.26
N ARG A 104 -14.31 15.08 6.02
CA ARG A 104 -13.71 16.36 5.57
C ARG A 104 -12.90 16.20 4.29
N ALA A 105 -12.26 15.06 4.10
CA ALA A 105 -11.53 14.73 2.88
C ALA A 105 -12.44 14.26 1.73
N GLY A 106 -13.74 14.05 2.00
CA GLY A 106 -14.71 13.54 1.02
C GLY A 106 -14.49 12.07 0.65
N LEU A 107 -13.75 11.32 1.47
CA LEU A 107 -13.49 9.90 1.24
C LEU A 107 -14.71 9.01 1.52
N ASP A 108 -15.62 9.48 2.36
CA ASP A 108 -16.90 8.84 2.67
C ASP A 108 -17.86 8.78 1.47
N ARG A 109 -17.59 9.56 0.42
CA ARG A 109 -18.41 9.68 -0.78
C ARG A 109 -17.99 8.75 -1.92
N TRP A 110 -16.94 7.95 -1.74
CA TRP A 110 -16.44 7.01 -2.72
C TRP A 110 -17.08 5.64 -2.56
N TYR A 111 -17.57 5.08 -3.69
CA TYR A 111 -18.23 3.78 -3.75
C TYR A 111 -17.67 2.95 -4.91
N ASP A 112 -17.39 1.69 -4.66
CA ASP A 112 -17.14 0.72 -5.70
C ASP A 112 -18.46 0.14 -6.21
N VAL A 113 -18.54 -0.03 -7.51
CA VAL A 113 -19.71 -0.50 -8.25
C VAL A 113 -19.29 -1.67 -9.13
N TRP A 114 -19.78 -2.86 -8.82
CA TRP A 114 -19.55 -4.07 -9.62
C TRP A 114 -20.72 -4.26 -10.60
N PHE A 115 -20.39 -4.45 -11.86
CA PHE A 115 -21.37 -4.59 -12.94
C PHE A 115 -21.03 -5.78 -13.85
N ASP A 116 -21.93 -6.11 -14.76
CA ASP A 116 -21.74 -7.21 -15.71
C ASP A 116 -20.47 -7.02 -16.54
N SER A 117 -19.52 -7.94 -16.39
CA SER A 117 -18.21 -7.92 -17.05
C SER A 117 -18.26 -7.99 -18.59
N LEU A 118 -19.41 -8.35 -19.16
CA LEU A 118 -19.63 -8.31 -20.61
C LEU A 118 -19.89 -6.89 -21.13
N ARG A 119 -20.07 -5.92 -20.25
CA ARG A 119 -20.27 -4.52 -20.59
C ARG A 119 -18.97 -3.77 -20.74
N SER A 120 -18.91 -2.85 -21.70
CA SER A 120 -17.74 -1.98 -21.87
C SER A 120 -17.57 -1.05 -20.65
N VAL A 121 -16.38 -1.11 -20.05
CA VAL A 121 -15.97 -0.23 -18.93
C VAL A 121 -16.09 1.24 -19.33
N THR A 122 -15.61 1.61 -20.53
CA THR A 122 -15.71 2.98 -21.07
C THR A 122 -17.15 3.46 -21.15
N ARG A 123 -18.05 2.60 -21.64
CA ARG A 123 -19.48 2.94 -21.74
C ARG A 123 -20.12 3.09 -20.38
N ALA A 124 -19.84 2.19 -19.45
CA ALA A 124 -20.33 2.25 -18.07
C ALA A 124 -19.84 3.52 -17.35
N THR A 125 -18.58 3.88 -17.53
CA THR A 125 -17.98 5.12 -17.00
C THR A 125 -18.75 6.35 -17.53
N LEU A 126 -18.99 6.42 -18.84
CA LEU A 126 -19.71 7.54 -19.46
C LEU A 126 -21.17 7.63 -19.00
N ASP A 127 -21.85 6.50 -18.86
CA ASP A 127 -23.27 6.48 -18.48
C ASP A 127 -23.44 6.92 -17.01
N LEU A 128 -22.57 6.48 -16.10
CA LEU A 128 -22.59 6.91 -14.70
C LEU A 128 -22.14 8.38 -14.53
N SER A 129 -21.12 8.82 -15.25
CA SER A 129 -20.59 10.21 -15.13
C SER A 129 -21.59 11.29 -15.56
N ARG A 130 -22.66 10.92 -16.30
CA ARG A 130 -23.73 11.84 -16.73
C ARG A 130 -24.79 12.06 -15.64
N LEU A 131 -24.79 11.28 -14.58
CA LEU A 131 -25.76 11.44 -13.49
C LEU A 131 -25.43 12.68 -12.67
N GLU A 132 -26.44 13.51 -12.39
CA GLU A 132 -26.26 14.80 -11.70
C GLU A 132 -25.62 14.66 -10.31
N GLY A 133 -25.94 13.58 -9.57
CA GLY A 133 -25.40 13.29 -8.24
C GLY A 133 -23.96 12.76 -8.23
N ILE A 134 -23.34 12.49 -9.38
CA ILE A 134 -21.98 11.96 -9.48
C ILE A 134 -20.96 13.08 -9.69
N GLU A 135 -19.88 13.05 -8.92
CA GLU A 135 -18.74 13.98 -9.03
C GLU A 135 -17.71 13.47 -10.03
N CYS A 136 -17.32 12.20 -9.93
CA CYS A 136 -16.47 11.53 -10.91
C CYS A 136 -16.67 10.00 -10.92
N VAL A 137 -16.21 9.36 -11.98
CA VAL A 137 -16.21 7.89 -12.16
C VAL A 137 -14.86 7.47 -12.71
N GLU A 138 -14.23 6.50 -12.07
CA GLU A 138 -12.91 5.99 -12.43
C GLU A 138 -12.96 4.47 -12.63
N PRO A 139 -12.32 3.93 -13.69
CA PRO A 139 -12.05 2.50 -13.78
C PRO A 139 -11.11 2.05 -12.66
N VAL A 140 -11.31 0.86 -12.14
CA VAL A 140 -10.36 0.21 -11.24
C VAL A 140 -9.42 -0.63 -12.07
N TYR A 141 -8.12 -0.40 -11.94
CA TYR A 141 -7.08 -1.11 -12.69
C TYR A 141 -6.48 -2.25 -11.85
N ALA A 142 -6.01 -3.29 -12.53
CA ALA A 142 -5.27 -4.35 -11.88
C ALA A 142 -3.87 -3.87 -11.50
N ILE A 143 -3.43 -4.24 -10.31
CA ILE A 143 -2.09 -3.96 -9.78
C ILE A 143 -1.33 -5.25 -9.56
N ARG A 144 -0.02 -5.19 -9.55
CA ARG A 144 0.84 -6.31 -9.17
C ARG A 144 2.06 -5.85 -8.37
N SER A 145 2.57 -6.73 -7.52
CA SER A 145 3.86 -6.55 -6.86
C SER A 145 4.98 -6.40 -7.89
N ILE A 146 5.90 -5.47 -7.68
CA ILE A 146 7.09 -5.25 -8.49
C ILE A 146 8.26 -5.93 -7.80
N GLY A 147 8.92 -6.86 -8.50
CA GLY A 147 10.09 -7.57 -8.00
C GLY A 147 10.31 -8.86 -8.77
N PRO A 148 11.46 -9.52 -8.60
CA PRO A 148 11.72 -10.81 -9.23
C PRO A 148 10.70 -11.84 -8.74
N GLU A 149 10.25 -12.70 -9.64
CA GLU A 149 9.29 -13.80 -9.32
C GLU A 149 9.86 -14.81 -8.31
N ARG A 150 11.16 -14.85 -8.18
CA ARG A 150 11.92 -15.57 -7.15
C ARG A 150 13.22 -14.83 -6.89
N ALA A 151 13.54 -14.57 -5.64
CA ALA A 151 14.89 -14.18 -5.24
C ALA A 151 15.82 -15.36 -5.56
N VAL A 152 16.49 -15.33 -6.71
CA VAL A 152 17.60 -16.23 -6.96
C VAL A 152 18.76 -15.68 -6.14
N ALA A 153 19.01 -16.29 -4.97
CA ALA A 153 20.21 -16.02 -4.21
C ALA A 153 21.42 -16.46 -5.07
N ALA A 154 21.94 -15.55 -5.88
CA ALA A 154 23.27 -15.74 -6.41
C ALA A 154 24.23 -15.76 -5.21
N PRO A 155 25.13 -16.75 -5.10
CA PRO A 155 26.14 -16.73 -4.05
C PRO A 155 26.98 -15.47 -4.25
N LEU A 156 26.76 -14.46 -3.41
CA LEU A 156 27.62 -13.31 -3.37
C LEU A 156 29.01 -13.79 -2.91
N PRO A 157 30.11 -13.39 -3.60
CA PRO A 157 31.43 -13.68 -3.11
C PRO A 157 31.58 -13.15 -1.69
N ALA A 158 32.28 -13.90 -0.83
CA ALA A 158 32.54 -13.47 0.53
C ALA A 158 33.29 -12.14 0.48
N ALA A 159 32.63 -11.07 0.86
CA ALA A 159 33.27 -9.75 0.94
C ALA A 159 34.33 -9.80 2.05
N THR A 160 35.59 -9.62 1.68
CA THR A 160 36.69 -9.45 2.65
C THR A 160 36.69 -7.99 3.10
N ARG A 161 35.71 -7.58 3.89
CA ARG A 161 35.72 -6.25 4.48
C ARG A 161 36.83 -6.14 5.55
N THR A 162 37.67 -5.12 5.42
CA THR A 162 38.73 -4.80 6.36
C THR A 162 38.28 -3.85 7.49
N ALA A 163 37.15 -3.18 7.32
CA ALA A 163 36.56 -2.30 8.33
C ALA A 163 35.64 -3.10 9.29
N SER A 164 35.64 -2.73 10.56
CA SER A 164 34.69 -3.28 11.54
C SER A 164 33.25 -2.91 11.16
N LEU A 165 32.37 -3.90 11.14
CA LEU A 165 30.95 -3.66 10.91
C LEU A 165 30.33 -2.93 12.13
N PRO A 166 29.33 -2.06 11.93
CA PRO A 166 28.67 -1.34 13.01
C PRO A 166 27.80 -2.23 13.90
N PHE A 167 27.39 -3.41 13.41
CA PHE A 167 26.60 -4.41 14.10
C PHE A 167 27.15 -5.81 13.84
N ASP A 168 26.73 -6.79 14.64
CA ASP A 168 27.23 -8.18 14.63
C ASP A 168 26.32 -9.16 13.85
N ASP A 169 25.31 -8.65 13.16
CA ASP A 169 24.40 -9.44 12.33
C ASP A 169 25.16 -10.12 11.18
N PRO A 170 25.06 -11.44 11.05
CA PRO A 170 25.95 -12.20 10.15
C PRO A 170 25.72 -11.90 8.66
N GLY A 171 24.55 -11.41 8.28
CA GLY A 171 24.20 -11.02 6.93
C GLY A 171 24.66 -9.62 6.53
N LEU A 172 25.01 -8.75 7.48
CA LEU A 172 25.36 -7.35 7.20
C LEU A 172 26.51 -7.21 6.22
N ALA A 173 27.51 -8.09 6.28
CA ALA A 173 28.63 -8.07 5.34
C ALA A 173 28.22 -8.27 3.87
N LYS A 174 27.05 -8.86 3.62
CA LYS A 174 26.50 -9.10 2.28
C LYS A 174 25.63 -7.94 1.78
N GLN A 175 25.24 -7.02 2.67
CA GLN A 175 24.43 -5.84 2.35
C GLN A 175 25.32 -4.71 1.82
N TRP A 176 25.95 -4.96 0.67
CA TRP A 176 26.94 -4.07 0.06
C TRP A 176 26.41 -2.66 -0.22
N HIS A 177 25.13 -2.53 -0.50
CA HIS A 177 24.46 -1.27 -0.79
C HIS A 177 24.38 -0.31 0.41
N TYR A 178 24.66 -0.79 1.61
CA TYR A 178 24.73 0.06 2.82
C TYR A 178 26.05 0.82 2.91
N SER A 179 27.14 0.18 2.49
CA SER A 179 28.48 0.78 2.44
C SER A 179 29.34 -0.05 1.49
N ASN A 180 29.60 0.46 0.30
CA ASN A 180 30.30 -0.23 -0.78
C ASN A 180 31.79 0.19 -0.78
N ASP A 181 32.67 -0.73 -0.42
CA ASP A 181 34.13 -0.52 -0.42
C ASP A 181 34.80 -0.86 -1.75
N GLY A 182 34.04 -1.27 -2.77
CA GLY A 182 34.57 -1.67 -4.07
C GLY A 182 35.17 -3.07 -4.11
N SER A 183 35.00 -3.88 -3.05
CA SER A 183 35.57 -5.23 -2.97
C SER A 183 34.84 -6.27 -3.81
N MET A 184 33.60 -6.00 -4.21
CA MET A 184 32.82 -6.87 -5.09
C MET A 184 33.24 -6.69 -6.56
N PRO A 185 33.17 -7.75 -7.39
CA PRO A 185 33.40 -7.62 -8.84
C PRO A 185 32.50 -6.53 -9.44
N ASP A 186 33.10 -5.67 -10.27
CA ASP A 186 32.44 -4.57 -10.97
C ASP A 186 31.83 -3.49 -10.06
N ALA A 187 32.09 -3.54 -8.75
CA ALA A 187 31.59 -2.53 -7.81
C ALA A 187 32.46 -1.26 -7.88
N VAL A 188 31.81 -0.12 -7.71
CA VAL A 188 32.47 1.19 -7.57
C VAL A 188 32.41 1.62 -6.12
N ALA A 189 33.56 1.78 -5.48
CA ALA A 189 33.64 2.20 -4.08
C ALA A 189 32.88 3.51 -3.85
N GLY A 190 32.05 3.56 -2.81
CA GLY A 190 31.19 4.68 -2.48
C GLY A 190 29.92 4.81 -3.30
N ALA A 191 29.65 3.89 -4.24
CA ALA A 191 28.34 3.78 -4.89
C ALA A 191 27.38 3.00 -3.97
N ASP A 192 26.87 3.67 -2.95
CA ASP A 192 26.04 3.13 -1.87
C ASP A 192 25.18 4.22 -1.25
N ILE A 193 24.33 3.86 -0.26
CA ILE A 193 23.47 4.81 0.45
C ILE A 193 24.15 5.43 1.69
N ASN A 194 25.43 5.15 1.91
CA ASN A 194 26.23 5.67 3.03
C ASN A 194 25.61 5.44 4.42
N LEU A 195 24.96 4.29 4.59
CA LEU A 195 24.10 4.00 5.73
C LEU A 195 24.90 3.90 7.05
N PHE A 196 26.14 3.40 7.01
CA PHE A 196 26.96 3.28 8.21
C PHE A 196 27.21 4.64 8.88
N ARG A 197 27.35 5.70 8.08
CA ARG A 197 27.43 7.08 8.62
C ARG A 197 26.09 7.60 9.12
N ALA A 198 24.98 7.24 8.50
CA ALA A 198 23.67 7.59 9.00
C ALA A 198 23.43 6.93 10.38
N TRP A 199 23.89 5.71 10.56
CA TRP A 199 23.80 5.01 11.83
C TRP A 199 24.66 5.60 12.96
N GLU A 200 25.63 6.44 12.67
CA GLU A 200 26.32 7.24 13.72
C GLU A 200 25.36 8.25 14.36
N VAL A 201 24.34 8.69 13.62
CA VAL A 201 23.33 9.66 14.08
C VAL A 201 22.11 8.96 14.64
N THR A 202 21.49 8.07 13.84
CA THR A 202 20.29 7.31 14.22
C THR A 202 20.20 6.02 13.43
N ALA A 203 19.63 5.00 14.04
CA ALA A 203 19.27 3.75 13.36
C ALA A 203 17.75 3.50 13.39
N GLY A 204 16.95 4.54 13.55
CA GLY A 204 15.51 4.47 13.65
C GLY A 204 14.98 4.82 15.04
N SER A 205 13.66 4.92 15.15
CA SER A 205 12.93 5.12 16.40
C SER A 205 11.55 4.46 16.30
N ASN A 206 11.10 3.86 17.37
CA ASN A 206 9.78 3.25 17.48
C ASN A 206 8.62 4.25 17.46
N ASP A 207 8.92 5.55 17.52
CA ASP A 207 7.92 6.61 17.29
C ASP A 207 7.55 6.75 15.80
N VAL A 208 8.37 6.16 14.91
CA VAL A 208 8.14 6.19 13.47
C VAL A 208 7.48 4.89 13.04
N VAL A 209 6.27 5.00 12.49
CA VAL A 209 5.52 3.87 11.94
C VAL A 209 5.62 3.89 10.41
N VAL A 210 5.93 2.75 9.82
CA VAL A 210 5.99 2.55 8.37
C VAL A 210 4.90 1.54 7.97
N ALA A 211 3.99 1.95 7.12
CA ALA A 211 3.02 1.06 6.50
C ALA A 211 3.67 0.36 5.29
N VAL A 212 3.76 -0.96 5.33
CA VAL A 212 4.23 -1.79 4.23
C VAL A 212 3.02 -2.29 3.45
N VAL A 213 2.72 -1.60 2.35
CA VAL A 213 1.59 -1.90 1.47
C VAL A 213 2.08 -2.88 0.41
N ASP A 214 1.97 -4.18 0.69
CA ASP A 214 2.64 -5.23 -0.08
C ASP A 214 1.97 -6.61 0.13
N GLY A 215 2.68 -7.70 -0.07
CA GLY A 215 2.34 -9.02 0.50
C GLY A 215 2.41 -8.98 2.02
N GLY A 216 1.78 -9.97 2.68
CA GLY A 216 1.82 -10.05 4.14
C GLY A 216 3.23 -10.21 4.69
N ILE A 217 3.50 -9.57 5.81
CA ILE A 217 4.78 -9.68 6.53
C ILE A 217 4.75 -10.95 7.39
N ASP A 218 5.84 -11.71 7.42
CA ASP A 218 6.07 -12.72 8.46
C ASP A 218 6.43 -12.02 9.79
N TYR A 219 5.41 -11.64 10.52
CA TYR A 219 5.55 -10.94 11.81
C TYR A 219 6.16 -11.81 12.93
N ALA A 220 6.27 -13.13 12.71
CA ALA A 220 6.92 -14.05 13.63
C ALA A 220 8.39 -14.33 13.26
N HIS A 221 8.88 -13.72 12.16
CA HIS A 221 10.27 -13.86 11.73
C HIS A 221 11.22 -13.38 12.81
N GLU A 222 12.22 -14.20 13.18
CA GLU A 222 13.13 -13.98 14.30
C GLU A 222 13.92 -12.65 14.22
N ASP A 223 14.10 -12.12 13.01
CA ASP A 223 14.83 -10.87 12.74
C ASP A 223 13.91 -9.65 12.57
N LEU A 224 12.59 -9.82 12.77
CA LEU A 224 11.58 -8.76 12.58
C LEU A 224 10.67 -8.55 13.78
N VAL A 225 10.50 -9.57 14.61
CA VAL A 225 9.42 -9.64 15.61
C VAL A 225 9.39 -8.46 16.59
N GLY A 226 10.52 -7.86 16.90
CA GLY A 226 10.61 -6.70 17.81
C GLY A 226 10.20 -5.37 17.15
N ASN A 227 10.15 -5.32 15.82
CA ASN A 227 9.88 -4.10 15.07
C ASN A 227 8.56 -4.17 14.28
N VAL A 228 7.78 -5.27 14.36
CA VAL A 228 6.49 -5.40 13.68
C VAL A 228 5.35 -5.24 14.68
N GLY A 229 4.40 -4.38 14.35
CA GLY A 229 3.11 -4.34 15.03
C GLY A 229 2.56 -2.95 15.31
N ASN A 230 1.24 -2.92 15.51
CA ASN A 230 0.47 -1.82 16.08
C ASN A 230 0.46 -1.99 17.60
N TRP A 231 1.25 -1.19 18.30
CA TRP A 231 1.41 -1.36 19.75
C TRP A 231 0.17 -1.00 20.56
N ALA A 232 -0.71 -0.18 20.05
CA ALA A 232 -1.96 0.11 20.73
C ALA A 232 -2.80 -1.15 20.84
N GLU A 233 -2.91 -1.92 19.75
CA GLU A 233 -3.62 -3.19 19.69
C GLU A 233 -2.85 -4.32 20.39
N LEU A 234 -1.52 -4.35 20.25
CA LEU A 234 -0.67 -5.39 20.87
C LEU A 234 -0.75 -5.40 22.41
N TYR A 235 -0.90 -4.22 23.01
CA TYR A 235 -1.03 -4.04 24.45
C TYR A 235 -2.45 -3.69 24.89
N GLY A 236 -3.40 -3.78 23.97
CA GLY A 236 -4.81 -3.50 24.15
C GLY A 236 -5.63 -4.67 24.68
N GLU A 237 -6.93 -4.60 24.51
CA GLU A 237 -7.90 -5.59 24.96
C GLU A 237 -8.41 -6.42 23.76
N GLU A 238 -8.35 -7.75 23.85
CA GLU A 238 -8.82 -8.66 22.79
C GLU A 238 -10.28 -8.39 22.40
N GLY A 239 -10.55 -8.25 21.12
CA GLY A 239 -11.86 -7.97 20.57
C GLY A 239 -12.26 -6.48 20.61
N VAL A 240 -11.33 -5.59 20.96
CA VAL A 240 -11.53 -4.14 21.04
C VAL A 240 -10.66 -3.46 19.96
N ASP A 241 -11.15 -2.39 19.38
CA ASP A 241 -10.42 -1.46 18.53
C ASP A 241 -9.79 -0.38 19.44
N ASP A 242 -8.60 -0.70 20.00
CA ASP A 242 -7.97 0.12 21.04
C ASP A 242 -7.43 1.46 20.50
N ASP A 243 -7.00 1.49 19.25
CA ASP A 243 -6.56 2.73 18.63
C ASP A 243 -7.70 3.52 17.96
N GLY A 244 -8.90 2.93 17.89
CA GLY A 244 -10.12 3.57 17.38
C GLY A 244 -10.06 3.87 15.88
N ASN A 245 -9.32 3.07 15.10
CA ASN A 245 -9.15 3.25 13.66
C ASN A 245 -10.27 2.59 12.83
N GLY A 246 -11.09 1.74 13.43
CA GLY A 246 -12.17 0.98 12.81
C GLY A 246 -11.82 -0.46 12.47
N TYR A 247 -10.65 -0.94 12.91
CA TYR A 247 -10.12 -2.29 12.66
C TYR A 247 -9.78 -2.96 14.00
N VAL A 248 -10.56 -3.95 14.39
CA VAL A 248 -10.42 -4.65 15.69
C VAL A 248 -9.25 -5.62 15.65
N ASP A 249 -8.41 -5.62 16.67
CA ASP A 249 -7.26 -6.53 16.84
C ASP A 249 -6.31 -6.51 15.61
N ASP A 250 -6.05 -5.37 15.02
CA ASP A 250 -5.11 -5.23 13.91
C ASP A 250 -3.64 -5.17 14.37
N ILE A 251 -3.29 -6.07 15.29
CA ILE A 251 -2.01 -6.14 16.00
C ILE A 251 -0.80 -6.09 15.07
N TYR A 252 -0.84 -6.80 13.94
CA TYR A 252 0.25 -6.83 12.95
C TYR A 252 -0.09 -6.09 11.67
N GLY A 253 -1.28 -5.49 11.60
CA GLY A 253 -1.83 -4.84 10.43
C GLY A 253 -3.11 -5.50 9.93
N TRP A 254 -3.46 -5.23 8.67
CA TRP A 254 -4.70 -5.70 8.08
C TRP A 254 -4.49 -6.32 6.69
N ASN A 255 -5.22 -7.40 6.42
CA ASN A 255 -5.26 -8.06 5.13
C ASN A 255 -6.45 -7.54 4.32
N PHE A 256 -6.17 -6.80 3.24
CA PHE A 256 -7.15 -6.16 2.36
C PHE A 256 -7.63 -7.05 1.21
N ILE A 257 -7.27 -8.32 1.20
CA ILE A 257 -7.74 -9.28 0.21
C ILE A 257 -9.14 -9.74 0.62
N TYR A 258 -10.11 -9.31 -0.13
CA TYR A 258 -11.52 -9.55 0.18
C TYR A 258 -11.96 -10.92 -0.31
N SER A 259 -12.78 -11.58 0.49
CA SER A 259 -13.39 -12.86 0.16
C SER A 259 -14.84 -12.90 0.64
N SER A 260 -15.58 -13.94 0.28
CA SER A 260 -16.94 -14.15 0.80
C SER A 260 -16.99 -14.30 2.33
N ALA A 261 -15.92 -14.87 2.93
CA ALA A 261 -15.80 -15.02 4.38
C ALA A 261 -15.33 -13.71 5.06
N TYR A 262 -14.54 -12.89 4.34
CA TYR A 262 -13.95 -11.65 4.85
C TYR A 262 -14.19 -10.50 3.86
N PRO A 263 -15.43 -10.00 3.74
CA PRO A 263 -15.80 -9.01 2.72
C PRO A 263 -15.15 -7.62 2.94
N MET A 264 -14.60 -7.40 4.13
CA MET A 264 -13.89 -6.17 4.53
C MET A 264 -12.40 -6.44 4.82
N GLY A 265 -11.88 -7.62 4.45
CA GLY A 265 -10.57 -8.07 4.88
C GLY A 265 -10.56 -8.66 6.29
N SER A 266 -9.38 -8.83 6.86
CA SER A 266 -9.22 -9.40 8.21
C SER A 266 -7.89 -9.01 8.84
N ASN A 267 -7.77 -9.19 10.16
CA ASN A 267 -6.50 -9.10 10.90
C ASN A 267 -5.57 -10.31 10.69
N ARG A 268 -5.97 -11.27 9.83
CA ARG A 268 -5.17 -12.46 9.52
C ARG A 268 -4.18 -12.16 8.40
N ILE A 269 -2.98 -11.79 8.79
CA ILE A 269 -1.88 -11.60 7.85
C ILE A 269 -1.35 -12.98 7.42
N THR A 270 -1.24 -13.18 6.11
CA THR A 270 -0.61 -14.36 5.51
C THR A 270 0.76 -13.97 5.01
N PRO A 271 1.85 -14.50 5.59
CA PRO A 271 3.21 -14.18 5.16
C PRO A 271 3.43 -14.41 3.66
N VAL A 272 4.09 -13.46 3.03
CA VAL A 272 4.53 -13.53 1.62
C VAL A 272 6.00 -13.13 1.58
N GLU A 273 6.81 -13.88 0.83
CA GLU A 273 8.27 -13.66 0.75
C GLU A 273 8.62 -12.21 0.42
N HIS A 274 7.95 -11.62 -0.59
CA HIS A 274 8.23 -10.26 -1.03
C HIS A 274 7.96 -9.22 0.06
N GLY A 275 6.79 -9.23 0.67
CA GLY A 275 6.42 -8.27 1.75
C GLY A 275 7.31 -8.43 2.99
N THR A 276 7.68 -9.67 3.33
CA THR A 276 8.61 -9.97 4.43
C THR A 276 10.02 -9.41 4.13
N HIS A 277 10.51 -9.60 2.91
CA HIS A 277 11.82 -9.08 2.50
C HIS A 277 11.86 -7.54 2.48
N VAL A 278 10.79 -6.91 2.01
CA VAL A 278 10.63 -5.44 2.04
C VAL A 278 10.65 -4.93 3.48
N ALA A 279 9.90 -5.58 4.38
CA ALA A 279 9.89 -5.24 5.80
C ALA A 279 11.28 -5.42 6.43
N GLY A 280 12.00 -6.50 6.09
CA GLY A 280 13.37 -6.75 6.54
C GLY A 280 14.35 -5.68 6.11
N THR A 281 14.25 -5.22 4.86
CA THR A 281 15.08 -4.11 4.36
C THR A 281 14.85 -2.82 5.17
N ILE A 282 13.63 -2.58 5.62
CA ILE A 282 13.28 -1.41 6.43
C ILE A 282 13.73 -1.58 7.87
N ALA A 283 13.40 -2.72 8.51
CA ALA A 283 13.29 -2.84 9.95
C ALA A 283 13.78 -4.18 10.53
N ALA A 284 14.55 -5.01 9.79
CA ALA A 284 15.24 -6.13 10.44
C ALA A 284 16.06 -5.61 11.64
N GLU A 285 16.01 -6.31 12.77
CA GLU A 285 16.59 -5.84 14.03
C GLU A 285 18.12 -5.78 13.97
N ASN A 286 18.70 -4.59 14.14
CA ASN A 286 20.15 -4.41 14.06
C ASN A 286 20.85 -4.78 15.37
N GLY A 287 21.90 -5.58 15.28
CA GLY A 287 22.74 -5.95 16.43
C GLY A 287 22.07 -6.96 17.35
N ASN A 288 21.23 -7.85 16.78
CA ASN A 288 20.64 -8.97 17.49
C ASN A 288 21.43 -10.28 17.26
N GLY A 289 22.49 -10.25 16.44
CA GLY A 289 23.34 -11.40 16.10
C GLY A 289 22.67 -12.40 15.14
N ILE A 290 21.54 -12.03 14.50
CA ILE A 290 20.73 -12.87 13.61
C ILE A 290 20.61 -12.19 12.25
N GLY A 291 20.44 -12.95 11.19
CA GLY A 291 20.01 -12.52 9.86
C GLY A 291 20.77 -11.32 9.29
N VAL A 292 20.08 -10.20 9.07
CA VAL A 292 20.52 -9.00 8.35
C VAL A 292 20.20 -7.73 9.14
N CYS A 293 20.68 -6.58 8.68
CA CYS A 293 20.30 -5.29 9.25
C CYS A 293 19.20 -4.61 8.41
N GLY A 294 18.21 -4.03 9.05
CA GLY A 294 17.29 -3.07 8.43
C GLY A 294 17.89 -1.67 8.39
N VAL A 295 17.49 -0.86 7.41
CA VAL A 295 17.93 0.54 7.30
C VAL A 295 17.66 1.30 8.61
N ALA A 296 16.52 1.02 9.25
CA ALA A 296 16.06 1.63 10.48
C ALA A 296 15.72 0.59 11.56
N GLY A 297 16.47 -0.51 11.62
CA GLY A 297 16.25 -1.66 12.51
C GLY A 297 16.59 -1.44 13.98
N GLY A 298 17.02 -0.24 14.38
CA GLY A 298 17.37 0.08 15.77
C GLY A 298 18.83 -0.17 16.10
N ARG A 299 19.14 -0.30 17.40
CA ARG A 299 20.48 -0.59 17.93
C ARG A 299 20.40 -1.58 19.07
N GLY A 300 21.03 -2.76 18.89
CA GLY A 300 21.35 -3.66 20.01
C GLY A 300 20.14 -4.03 20.88
N GLY A 301 19.08 -4.57 20.28
CA GLY A 301 17.86 -4.97 20.98
C GLY A 301 16.92 -3.83 21.32
N HIS A 302 17.08 -2.66 20.72
CA HIS A 302 16.19 -1.53 20.91
C HIS A 302 15.67 -0.97 19.60
N SER A 303 14.42 -1.11 19.46
CA SER A 303 13.41 -0.31 18.80
C SER A 303 13.92 0.48 17.61
N GLY A 304 13.98 -0.19 16.49
CA GLY A 304 13.94 0.42 15.17
C GLY A 304 12.58 1.09 14.92
N VAL A 305 12.33 1.44 13.69
CA VAL A 305 10.98 1.86 13.28
C VAL A 305 10.01 0.69 13.44
N ARG A 306 8.75 1.01 13.69
CA ARG A 306 7.69 0.01 13.66
C ARG A 306 7.17 -0.16 12.24
N VAL A 307 6.99 -1.39 11.82
CA VAL A 307 6.32 -1.69 10.55
C VAL A 307 4.96 -2.32 10.82
N ILE A 308 3.96 -1.94 10.03
CA ILE A 308 2.64 -2.55 10.01
C ILE A 308 2.34 -3.13 8.63
N SER A 309 1.75 -4.32 8.59
CA SER A 309 1.42 -4.99 7.34
C SER A 309 0.09 -4.49 6.78
N CYS A 310 0.12 -3.90 5.61
CA CYS A 310 -1.06 -3.56 4.84
C CYS A 310 -1.13 -4.56 3.67
N GLN A 311 -1.55 -5.79 3.96
CA GLN A 311 -1.46 -6.88 3.00
C GLN A 311 -2.43 -6.70 1.83
N MET A 312 -1.88 -6.65 0.61
CA MET A 312 -2.63 -6.53 -0.64
C MET A 312 -2.44 -7.70 -1.59
N PHE A 313 -1.37 -8.49 -1.42
CA PHE A 313 -1.03 -9.58 -2.33
C PHE A 313 -0.91 -10.90 -1.59
N THR A 314 -1.30 -11.99 -2.28
CA THR A 314 -0.96 -13.36 -1.92
C THR A 314 0.27 -13.83 -2.71
N GLU A 315 0.76 -15.02 -2.42
CA GLU A 315 1.81 -15.68 -3.22
C GLU A 315 1.43 -15.79 -4.72
N ASN A 316 0.16 -15.97 -5.02
CA ASN A 316 -0.35 -16.10 -6.39
C ASN A 316 -0.37 -14.78 -7.15
N ARG A 317 -0.13 -13.63 -6.48
CA ARG A 317 -0.10 -12.26 -7.07
C ARG A 317 -1.33 -11.86 -7.89
N ASN A 318 -2.31 -12.74 -8.03
CA ASN A 318 -3.57 -12.51 -8.76
C ASN A 318 -4.71 -12.10 -7.84
N ASP A 319 -4.56 -12.38 -6.53
CA ASP A 319 -5.52 -11.97 -5.51
C ASP A 319 -5.04 -10.64 -4.95
N ASN A 320 -5.61 -9.55 -5.46
CA ASN A 320 -5.21 -8.22 -5.07
C ASN A 320 -6.23 -7.63 -4.09
N GLY A 321 -5.71 -7.01 -3.04
CA GLY A 321 -6.48 -6.17 -2.13
C GLY A 321 -6.78 -4.79 -2.73
N ASP A 322 -7.35 -3.90 -1.91
CA ASP A 322 -7.66 -2.53 -2.32
C ASP A 322 -6.56 -1.58 -1.85
N GLU A 323 -5.77 -1.08 -2.80
CA GLU A 323 -4.59 -0.25 -2.55
C GLU A 323 -4.91 1.06 -1.83
N ILE A 324 -6.00 1.72 -2.21
CA ILE A 324 -6.33 3.01 -1.61
C ILE A 324 -6.91 2.86 -0.19
N VAL A 325 -7.58 1.74 0.08
CA VAL A 325 -8.04 1.42 1.43
C VAL A 325 -6.86 1.07 2.32
N ALA A 326 -5.90 0.27 1.80
CA ALA A 326 -4.67 -0.08 2.50
C ALA A 326 -3.82 1.16 2.85
N LEU A 327 -3.66 2.10 1.90
CA LEU A 327 -2.96 3.37 2.13
C LEU A 327 -3.65 4.22 3.20
N LYS A 328 -4.99 4.31 3.15
CA LYS A 328 -5.74 5.04 4.17
C LYS A 328 -5.62 4.40 5.55
N TYR A 329 -5.73 3.08 5.63
CA TYR A 329 -5.54 2.33 6.86
C TYR A 329 -4.18 2.62 7.48
N GLY A 330 -3.09 2.50 6.72
CA GLY A 330 -1.76 2.80 7.21
C GLY A 330 -1.66 4.19 7.85
N ALA A 331 -2.29 5.19 7.22
CA ALA A 331 -2.34 6.56 7.76
C ALA A 331 -3.21 6.67 9.02
N ASP A 332 -4.30 5.91 9.14
CA ASP A 332 -5.16 5.88 10.33
C ASP A 332 -4.48 5.14 11.49
N ALA A 333 -3.73 4.07 11.22
CA ALA A 333 -2.91 3.35 12.18
C ALA A 333 -1.62 4.12 12.59
N GLY A 334 -1.46 5.37 12.16
CA GLY A 334 -0.41 6.27 12.59
C GLY A 334 0.88 6.23 11.76
N ALA A 335 0.92 5.51 10.64
CA ALA A 335 2.08 5.52 9.77
C ALA A 335 2.34 6.93 9.19
N VAL A 336 3.61 7.31 9.20
CA VAL A 336 4.12 8.57 8.62
C VAL A 336 4.88 8.32 7.31
N ILE A 337 5.16 7.05 7.01
CA ILE A 337 5.77 6.58 5.77
C ILE A 337 4.90 5.45 5.22
N SER A 338 4.66 5.45 3.92
CA SER A 338 4.05 4.35 3.20
C SER A 338 5.05 3.80 2.20
N GLN A 339 5.38 2.52 2.30
CA GLN A 339 6.24 1.80 1.40
C GLN A 339 5.37 1.00 0.41
N ASN A 340 5.66 1.14 -0.89
CA ASN A 340 4.84 0.61 -1.97
C ASN A 340 5.74 0.02 -3.07
N SER A 341 5.83 -1.32 -3.14
CA SER A 341 6.62 -2.04 -4.16
C SER A 341 5.71 -2.77 -5.15
N TRP A 342 4.83 -2.00 -5.79
CA TRP A 342 3.85 -2.50 -6.76
C TRP A 342 3.55 -1.44 -7.82
N GLY A 343 2.88 -1.85 -8.89
CA GLY A 343 2.48 -0.97 -9.97
C GLY A 343 1.30 -1.52 -10.75
N TYR A 344 0.78 -0.72 -11.66
CA TYR A 344 -0.28 -1.14 -12.56
C TYR A 344 0.29 -2.04 -13.67
N THR A 345 -0.46 -3.09 -14.03
CA THR A 345 -0.11 -3.94 -15.16
C THR A 345 -0.52 -3.26 -16.47
N ASN A 346 0.38 -3.29 -17.47
CA ASN A 346 0.09 -2.91 -18.87
C ASN A 346 -0.35 -1.45 -19.08
N VAL A 347 0.24 -0.51 -18.36
CA VAL A 347 0.01 0.92 -18.64
C VAL A 347 0.82 1.36 -19.88
N TYR A 348 1.83 0.56 -20.28
CA TYR A 348 2.71 0.84 -21.43
C TYR A 348 3.19 -0.48 -22.06
N GLU A 349 2.40 -1.14 -22.88
CA GLU A 349 2.82 -2.01 -23.97
C GLU A 349 2.17 -1.56 -25.27
#